data_87bb441e527bdf7d5ef384169e28ee15
#
_entry.id   87bb441e527bdf7d5ef384169e28ee15
#
_cell.length_a   1.000
_cell.length_b   1.000
_cell.length_c   1.000
_cell.angle_alpha   90.00
_cell.angle_beta   90.00
_cell.angle_gamma   90.00
#
_symmetry.space_group_name_H-M   'P 1'
#
loop_
_entity.id
_entity.type
_entity.pdbx_description
1 polymer ?
#
loop_
_entity_poly.entity_id
_entity_poly.type
_entity_poly.pdbx_seq_one_letter_code
_entity_poly.pdbx_strand_id
1 'polypeptide(L)'
;MLESMTSQPPPAAPDGASGPAPRAPRRGLDRTGPFALGDKVQLADSKNRLHTITLKPGGQFHSHRGVLRHDQLIGAEDGTVVEDNHGTRYQALRPLYADYMLSMPRGAAIIYPKDSAQILMWGDVFPGARVLEAGVGSGGLTTALLRAVGPEGSVHSIERREDFAEVARENVGTFFGLEEETLHPRWDLTIGDFQDVAPTLGTAAVDRVVLDMLAPWECVDAAADVLLSGGVFLTYVATVTQLSRTAEALRDHGEFTEPSAWESFVRPWHLEGLAVRPEHRMNAHTGFLLTARRTAHGTEALRRVTRPAPGSRDEEELNHPDNEGFGGGAGEWTAQDVGERGVAPRKLKRALRDIRQGRDR
;
A
#
# COMPACT_ATOMS: atom_id res chain seq x y z
N MET A 1 -65.76 21.46 -45.38
CA MET A 1 -65.13 22.37 -44.49
C MET A 1 -63.93 21.68 -43.88
N LEU A 2 -62.74 21.97 -44.41
CA LEU A 2 -61.45 21.45 -43.91
C LEU A 2 -60.78 22.62 -43.22
N GLU A 3 -60.70 22.57 -41.88
CA GLU A 3 -59.96 23.55 -41.09
C GLU A 3 -58.45 23.22 -41.15
N SER A 4 -57.73 24.26 -41.54
CA SER A 4 -56.27 24.28 -41.62
C SER A 4 -55.66 24.31 -40.24
N MET A 5 -54.97 23.25 -39.81
CA MET A 5 -54.09 23.25 -38.65
C MET A 5 -52.75 23.94 -39.03
N THR A 6 -52.57 25.16 -38.60
CA THR A 6 -51.28 25.82 -38.64
C THR A 6 -50.36 25.20 -37.56
N SER A 7 -49.29 24.52 -38.01
CA SER A 7 -48.20 24.08 -37.12
C SER A 7 -47.35 25.23 -36.64
N GLN A 8 -47.32 25.44 -35.32
CA GLN A 8 -46.36 26.32 -34.67
C GLN A 8 -44.95 25.67 -34.68
N PRO A 9 -43.90 26.40 -34.99
CA PRO A 9 -42.55 25.88 -34.87
C PRO A 9 -42.18 25.66 -33.38
N PRO A 10 -41.30 24.69 -33.07
CA PRO A 10 -40.88 24.42 -31.71
C PRO A 10 -40.11 25.58 -31.12
N PRO A 11 -40.17 25.81 -29.79
CA PRO A 11 -39.46 26.90 -29.13
C PRO A 11 -37.93 26.70 -29.28
N ALA A 12 -37.25 27.81 -29.56
CA ALA A 12 -35.79 27.86 -29.63
C ALA A 12 -35.18 27.38 -28.31
N ALA A 13 -34.13 26.55 -28.39
CA ALA A 13 -33.37 26.13 -27.25
C ALA A 13 -32.72 27.36 -26.57
N PRO A 14 -32.62 27.38 -25.23
CA PRO A 14 -31.99 28.50 -24.56
C PRO A 14 -30.49 28.52 -24.89
N ASP A 15 -30.06 29.64 -25.47
CA ASP A 15 -28.66 30.00 -25.68
C ASP A 15 -27.92 30.04 -24.34
N GLY A 16 -26.73 29.42 -24.28
CA GLY A 16 -25.69 29.77 -23.31
C GLY A 16 -25.65 28.97 -22.05
N ALA A 17 -25.48 27.67 -22.10
CA ALA A 17 -24.74 26.98 -21.08
C ALA A 17 -23.23 27.17 -21.35
N SER A 18 -22.67 28.26 -20.85
CA SER A 18 -21.23 28.39 -20.73
C SER A 18 -20.76 27.26 -19.82
N GLY A 19 -20.08 26.29 -20.39
CA GLY A 19 -19.39 25.25 -19.60
C GLY A 19 -18.52 25.93 -18.53
N PRO A 20 -18.22 25.25 -17.42
CA PRO A 20 -17.38 25.82 -16.38
C PRO A 20 -16.08 26.33 -17.00
N ALA A 21 -15.73 27.57 -16.65
CA ALA A 21 -14.50 28.21 -17.12
C ALA A 21 -13.31 27.25 -16.88
N PRO A 22 -12.38 27.12 -17.84
CA PRO A 22 -11.22 26.25 -17.66
C PRO A 22 -10.50 26.67 -16.36
N ARG A 23 -10.38 25.71 -15.44
CA ARG A 23 -9.60 25.90 -14.22
C ARG A 23 -8.17 26.24 -14.60
N ALA A 24 -7.61 27.29 -13.99
CA ALA A 24 -6.19 27.56 -14.10
C ALA A 24 -5.38 26.31 -13.72
N PRO A 25 -4.35 25.94 -14.48
CA PRO A 25 -3.58 24.73 -14.20
C PRO A 25 -2.98 24.84 -12.80
N ARG A 26 -3.44 23.96 -11.89
CA ARG A 26 -2.82 23.78 -10.58
C ARG A 26 -1.66 22.81 -10.79
N ARG A 27 -0.43 23.34 -10.76
CA ARG A 27 0.76 22.49 -10.84
C ARG A 27 0.65 21.34 -9.84
N GLY A 28 0.77 20.11 -10.32
CA GLY A 28 0.89 18.91 -9.53
C GLY A 28 -0.37 18.28 -8.93
N LEU A 29 -1.45 19.01 -8.75
CA LEU A 29 -2.70 18.47 -8.17
C LEU A 29 -3.80 18.21 -9.21
N ASP A 30 -3.82 18.94 -10.32
CA ASP A 30 -4.76 18.71 -11.41
C ASP A 30 -4.23 17.62 -12.35
N ARG A 31 -4.70 16.43 -12.11
CA ARG A 31 -4.46 15.29 -13.02
C ARG A 31 -5.44 15.27 -14.19
N THR A 32 -5.97 16.42 -14.56
CA THR A 32 -6.97 16.62 -15.60
C THR A 32 -6.55 17.76 -16.53
N GLY A 33 -7.07 17.76 -17.75
CA GLY A 33 -6.75 18.78 -18.76
C GLY A 33 -5.59 18.39 -19.67
N PRO A 34 -5.18 19.28 -20.61
CA PRO A 34 -4.09 19.03 -21.54
C PRO A 34 -2.75 18.74 -20.86
N PHE A 35 -1.89 17.98 -21.54
CA PHE A 35 -0.53 17.71 -21.06
C PHE A 35 0.31 18.97 -21.04
N ALA A 36 1.05 19.19 -19.97
CA ALA A 36 1.95 20.30 -19.78
C ALA A 36 3.42 19.86 -19.73
N LEU A 37 4.32 20.81 -19.85
CA LEU A 37 5.76 20.58 -19.62
C LEU A 37 5.99 20.04 -18.21
N GLY A 38 6.83 19.01 -18.11
CA GLY A 38 7.12 18.33 -16.85
C GLY A 38 6.15 17.20 -16.50
N ASP A 39 5.01 17.09 -17.18
CA ASP A 39 4.07 16.00 -16.97
C ASP A 39 4.72 14.64 -17.31
N LYS A 40 4.41 13.64 -16.50
CA LYS A 40 4.66 12.25 -16.87
C LYS A 40 3.53 11.74 -17.74
N VAL A 41 3.91 11.17 -18.87
CA VAL A 41 2.98 10.56 -19.83
C VAL A 41 3.35 9.11 -20.04
N GLN A 42 2.37 8.24 -19.97
CA GLN A 42 2.47 6.83 -20.26
C GLN A 42 2.01 6.59 -21.70
N LEU A 43 2.91 6.09 -22.53
CA LEU A 43 2.65 5.73 -23.92
C LEU A 43 2.33 4.25 -24.01
N ALA A 44 1.11 3.90 -24.39
CA ALA A 44 0.69 2.53 -24.63
C ALA A 44 0.72 2.22 -26.13
N ASP A 45 1.48 1.20 -26.55
CA ASP A 45 1.50 0.74 -27.93
C ASP A 45 0.35 -0.26 -28.21
N SER A 46 0.18 -0.67 -29.47
CA SER A 46 -0.86 -1.64 -29.90
C SER A 46 -0.75 -3.04 -29.23
N LYS A 47 0.36 -3.32 -28.53
CA LYS A 47 0.57 -4.54 -27.74
C LYS A 47 0.40 -4.29 -26.25
N ASN A 48 -0.16 -3.14 -25.87
CA ASN A 48 -0.35 -2.68 -24.49
C ASN A 48 0.95 -2.62 -23.68
N ARG A 49 2.10 -2.41 -24.35
CA ARG A 49 3.35 -2.14 -23.65
C ARG A 49 3.40 -0.68 -23.28
N LEU A 50 3.72 -0.42 -22.03
CA LEU A 50 3.69 0.90 -21.42
C LEU A 50 5.11 1.47 -21.33
N HIS A 51 5.26 2.73 -21.76
CA HIS A 51 6.50 3.49 -21.66
C HIS A 51 6.20 4.83 -20.98
N THR A 52 6.79 5.08 -19.83
CA THR A 52 6.60 6.33 -19.11
C THR A 52 7.71 7.31 -19.46
N ILE A 53 7.34 8.49 -19.93
CA ILE A 53 8.24 9.59 -20.28
C ILE A 53 7.88 10.84 -19.46
N THR A 54 8.85 11.75 -19.30
CA THR A 54 8.60 13.09 -18.75
C THR A 54 8.70 14.10 -19.90
N LEU A 55 7.68 14.91 -20.09
CA LEU A 55 7.62 15.87 -21.19
C LEU A 55 8.65 17.00 -21.01
N LYS A 56 9.50 17.18 -22.01
CA LYS A 56 10.53 18.21 -22.06
C LYS A 56 10.43 18.96 -23.38
N PRO A 57 10.73 20.28 -23.46
CA PRO A 57 10.78 21.02 -24.71
C PRO A 57 11.79 20.37 -25.65
N GLY A 58 11.39 20.10 -26.91
CA GLY A 58 12.25 19.46 -27.93
C GLY A 58 12.66 18.02 -27.57
N GLY A 59 12.13 17.44 -26.50
CA GLY A 59 12.41 16.07 -26.07
C GLY A 59 11.91 15.03 -27.09
N GLN A 60 12.47 13.83 -27.02
CA GLN A 60 12.14 12.73 -27.92
C GLN A 60 12.07 11.41 -27.15
N PHE A 61 11.06 10.63 -27.47
CA PHE A 61 10.97 9.23 -27.05
C PHE A 61 11.46 8.34 -28.21
N HIS A 62 12.50 7.57 -27.95
CA HIS A 62 13.08 6.63 -28.90
C HIS A 62 12.59 5.22 -28.62
N SER A 63 11.96 4.58 -29.58
CA SER A 63 11.64 3.16 -29.58
C SER A 63 12.42 2.45 -30.68
N HIS A 64 12.42 1.11 -30.66
CA HIS A 64 12.96 0.32 -31.76
C HIS A 64 12.17 0.49 -33.07
N ARG A 65 11.05 1.18 -33.05
CA ARG A 65 10.16 1.39 -34.20
C ARG A 65 10.20 2.80 -34.73
N GLY A 66 10.64 3.77 -33.97
CA GLY A 66 10.65 5.15 -34.38
C GLY A 66 10.91 6.14 -33.25
N VAL A 67 10.76 7.40 -33.59
CA VAL A 67 10.97 8.53 -32.70
C VAL A 67 9.66 9.34 -32.59
N LEU A 68 9.18 9.53 -31.39
CA LEU A 68 8.05 10.40 -31.05
C LEU A 68 8.56 11.68 -30.39
N ARG A 69 8.16 12.85 -30.89
CA ARG A 69 8.55 14.14 -30.31
C ARG A 69 7.61 14.51 -29.17
N HIS A 70 8.15 14.96 -28.04
CA HIS A 70 7.36 15.42 -26.89
C HIS A 70 6.47 16.61 -27.23
N ASP A 71 6.90 17.45 -28.19
CA ASP A 71 6.12 18.62 -28.64
C ASP A 71 4.75 18.24 -29.22
N GLN A 72 4.56 17.01 -29.69
CA GLN A 72 3.26 16.52 -30.16
C GLN A 72 2.27 16.24 -29.03
N LEU A 73 2.79 16.08 -27.81
CA LEU A 73 1.99 15.78 -26.60
C LEU A 73 1.71 17.02 -25.78
N ILE A 74 2.62 18.01 -25.80
CA ILE A 74 2.46 19.24 -25.03
C ILE A 74 1.25 20.01 -25.56
N GLY A 75 0.25 20.24 -24.72
CA GLY A 75 -1.03 20.87 -25.08
C GLY A 75 -2.08 19.90 -25.62
N ALA A 76 -1.74 18.64 -25.86
CA ALA A 76 -2.72 17.63 -26.26
C ALA A 76 -3.53 17.11 -25.07
N GLU A 77 -4.77 16.70 -25.31
CA GLU A 77 -5.65 16.13 -24.30
C GLU A 77 -5.17 14.77 -23.80
N ASP A 78 -5.39 14.48 -22.52
CA ASP A 78 -5.15 13.17 -21.92
C ASP A 78 -6.01 12.11 -22.63
N GLY A 79 -5.40 10.98 -22.99
CA GLY A 79 -6.05 9.94 -23.79
C GLY A 79 -5.90 10.11 -25.29
N THR A 80 -5.14 11.11 -25.76
CA THR A 80 -4.89 11.31 -27.20
C THR A 80 -4.08 10.16 -27.80
N VAL A 81 -4.18 9.99 -29.13
CA VAL A 81 -3.37 9.06 -29.90
C VAL A 81 -2.40 9.86 -30.76
N VAL A 82 -1.12 9.56 -30.63
CA VAL A 82 -0.03 10.18 -31.40
C VAL A 82 0.73 9.14 -32.21
N GLU A 83 1.43 9.57 -33.24
CA GLU A 83 2.21 8.70 -34.11
C GLU A 83 3.68 9.09 -34.10
N ASP A 84 4.57 8.09 -34.11
CA ASP A 84 5.98 8.31 -34.31
C ASP A 84 6.29 8.58 -35.79
N ASN A 85 7.54 8.88 -36.09
CA ASN A 85 7.99 9.19 -37.47
C ASN A 85 7.87 8.03 -38.46
N HIS A 86 7.52 6.83 -38.02
CA HIS A 86 7.26 5.66 -38.84
C HIS A 86 5.80 5.21 -38.84
N GLY A 87 4.89 6.02 -38.27
CA GLY A 87 3.44 5.72 -38.19
C GLY A 87 3.05 4.75 -37.11
N THR A 88 3.92 4.44 -36.14
CA THR A 88 3.54 3.64 -34.98
C THR A 88 2.69 4.49 -34.05
N ARG A 89 1.50 4.00 -33.73
CA ARG A 89 0.52 4.70 -32.89
C ARG A 89 0.72 4.38 -31.42
N TYR A 90 0.63 5.42 -30.61
CA TYR A 90 0.68 5.33 -29.15
C TYR A 90 -0.52 6.08 -28.55
N GLN A 91 -1.22 5.44 -27.63
CA GLN A 91 -2.16 6.14 -26.78
C GLN A 91 -1.40 6.78 -25.62
N ALA A 92 -1.55 8.07 -25.45
CA ALA A 92 -0.89 8.85 -24.42
C ALA A 92 -1.85 9.10 -23.25
N LEU A 93 -1.47 8.66 -22.05
CA LEU A 93 -2.29 8.75 -20.84
C LEU A 93 -1.43 9.28 -19.68
N ARG A 94 -2.04 10.03 -18.76
CA ARG A 94 -1.40 10.26 -17.47
C ARG A 94 -1.31 8.93 -16.71
N PRO A 95 -0.13 8.57 -16.17
CA PRO A 95 0.00 7.34 -15.42
C PRO A 95 -0.92 7.37 -14.18
N LEU A 96 -1.60 6.28 -13.92
CA LEU A 96 -2.31 6.11 -12.66
C LEU A 96 -1.29 6.08 -11.51
N TYR A 97 -1.76 6.30 -10.28
CA TYR A 97 -0.86 6.27 -9.13
C TYR A 97 -0.13 4.93 -8.97
N ALA A 98 -0.82 3.82 -9.23
CA ALA A 98 -0.18 2.50 -9.22
C ALA A 98 0.96 2.39 -10.25
N ASP A 99 0.78 2.94 -11.45
CA ASP A 99 1.81 2.96 -12.50
C ASP A 99 2.98 3.86 -12.11
N TYR A 100 2.67 5.00 -11.47
CA TYR A 100 3.69 5.90 -10.94
C TYR A 100 4.56 5.19 -9.90
N MET A 101 3.95 4.54 -8.91
CA MET A 101 4.69 3.76 -7.89
C MET A 101 5.59 2.70 -8.52
N LEU A 102 5.11 2.03 -9.57
CA LEU A 102 5.86 0.96 -10.23
C LEU A 102 6.97 1.49 -11.15
N SER A 103 6.90 2.74 -11.62
CA SER A 103 7.83 3.34 -12.57
C SER A 103 8.75 4.43 -11.99
N MET A 104 8.50 4.90 -10.75
CA MET A 104 9.33 5.93 -10.15
C MET A 104 10.76 5.44 -9.87
N PRO A 105 11.78 6.33 -9.82
CA PRO A 105 13.13 6.00 -9.41
C PRO A 105 13.15 5.35 -8.01
N ARG A 106 13.98 4.32 -7.83
CA ARG A 106 14.01 3.54 -6.60
C ARG A 106 15.40 3.49 -6.01
N GLY A 107 15.51 3.85 -4.73
CA GLY A 107 16.69 3.58 -3.91
C GLY A 107 16.50 2.30 -3.08
N ALA A 108 15.22 1.96 -2.73
CA ALA A 108 14.83 0.81 -1.95
C ALA A 108 13.72 0.00 -2.64
N ALA A 109 13.44 -1.19 -2.13
CA ALA A 109 12.21 -1.92 -2.47
C ALA A 109 10.99 -1.08 -2.07
N ILE A 110 9.92 -1.16 -2.86
CA ILE A 110 8.67 -0.46 -2.58
C ILE A 110 7.61 -1.46 -2.12
N ILE A 111 6.72 -1.00 -1.26
CA ILE A 111 5.46 -1.69 -1.01
C ILE A 111 4.63 -1.64 -2.30
N TYR A 112 4.20 -2.80 -2.79
CA TYR A 112 3.42 -2.88 -4.02
C TYR A 112 2.05 -2.21 -3.88
N PRO A 113 1.46 -1.70 -4.98
CA PRO A 113 0.16 -1.03 -4.94
C PRO A 113 -0.95 -1.84 -4.28
N LYS A 114 -0.94 -3.17 -4.43
CA LYS A 114 -1.92 -4.06 -3.78
C LYS A 114 -1.83 -4.02 -2.26
N ASP A 115 -0.62 -3.93 -1.71
CA ASP A 115 -0.37 -3.88 -0.27
C ASP A 115 -0.58 -2.48 0.28
N SER A 116 -0.15 -1.43 -0.45
CA SER A 116 -0.44 -0.04 -0.10
C SER A 116 -1.95 0.23 0.00
N ALA A 117 -2.75 -0.34 -0.90
CA ALA A 117 -4.21 -0.26 -0.82
C ALA A 117 -4.76 -0.92 0.46
N GLN A 118 -4.19 -2.06 0.86
CA GLN A 118 -4.55 -2.72 2.11
C GLN A 118 -4.13 -1.90 3.34
N ILE A 119 -2.95 -1.28 3.31
CA ILE A 119 -2.48 -0.39 4.37
C ILE A 119 -3.46 0.76 4.58
N LEU A 120 -3.89 1.43 3.51
CA LEU A 120 -4.85 2.52 3.61
C LEU A 120 -6.21 2.06 4.17
N MET A 121 -6.72 0.92 3.70
CA MET A 121 -8.02 0.41 4.09
C MET A 121 -8.01 -0.15 5.52
N TRP A 122 -7.10 -1.05 5.84
CA TRP A 122 -7.05 -1.69 7.15
C TRP A 122 -6.36 -0.85 8.23
N GLY A 123 -5.53 0.10 7.82
CA GLY A 123 -5.04 1.16 8.70
C GLY A 123 -6.09 2.23 8.96
N ASP A 124 -7.24 2.17 8.26
CA ASP A 124 -8.31 3.17 8.34
C ASP A 124 -7.74 4.60 8.23
N VAL A 125 -6.93 4.82 7.17
CA VAL A 125 -6.34 6.14 6.88
C VAL A 125 -7.41 7.02 6.24
N PHE A 126 -7.92 7.97 6.98
CA PHE A 126 -9.06 8.82 6.59
C PHE A 126 -8.62 10.27 6.32
N PRO A 127 -9.40 11.06 5.57
CA PRO A 127 -9.15 12.48 5.39
C PRO A 127 -9.12 13.23 6.73
N GLY A 128 -8.02 13.91 7.02
CA GLY A 128 -7.77 14.57 8.31
C GLY A 128 -6.93 13.76 9.29
N ALA A 129 -6.60 12.51 9.01
CA ALA A 129 -5.78 11.68 9.88
C ALA A 129 -4.35 12.22 10.00
N ARG A 130 -3.77 12.09 11.18
CA ARG A 130 -2.35 12.32 11.47
C ARG A 130 -1.65 10.97 11.49
N VAL A 131 -0.77 10.75 10.53
CA VAL A 131 -0.07 9.49 10.32
C VAL A 131 1.40 9.65 10.63
N LEU A 132 1.94 8.76 11.46
CA LEU A 132 3.38 8.58 11.65
C LEU A 132 3.83 7.36 10.85
N GLU A 133 4.71 7.60 9.88
CA GLU A 133 5.31 6.58 9.03
C GLU A 133 6.77 6.39 9.41
N ALA A 134 7.28 5.16 9.37
CA ALA A 134 8.72 4.92 9.40
C ALA A 134 9.15 3.85 8.42
N GLY A 135 10.32 4.09 7.80
CA GLY A 135 10.79 3.33 6.66
C GLY A 135 10.25 3.91 5.35
N VAL A 136 10.62 5.14 5.04
CA VAL A 136 10.13 5.92 3.88
C VAL A 136 10.56 5.31 2.55
N GLY A 137 11.77 4.77 2.51
CA GLY A 137 12.35 4.15 1.32
C GLY A 137 12.34 5.08 0.12
N SER A 138 11.59 4.73 -0.93
CA SER A 138 11.48 5.57 -2.14
C SER A 138 10.26 6.50 -2.15
N GLY A 139 9.52 6.64 -1.04
CA GLY A 139 8.37 7.54 -0.92
C GLY A 139 7.06 7.05 -1.55
N GLY A 140 6.99 5.76 -1.92
CA GLY A 140 5.79 5.20 -2.52
C GLY A 140 4.63 5.19 -1.53
N LEU A 141 4.80 4.58 -0.36
CA LEU A 141 3.76 4.57 0.66
C LEU A 141 3.45 5.98 1.17
N THR A 142 4.47 6.81 1.40
CA THR A 142 4.32 8.22 1.80
C THR A 142 3.36 8.97 0.88
N THR A 143 3.53 8.82 -0.44
CA THR A 143 2.64 9.45 -1.42
C THR A 143 1.19 8.93 -1.30
N ALA A 144 1.01 7.62 -1.03
CA ALA A 144 -0.31 7.03 -0.81
C ALA A 144 -0.98 7.61 0.44
N LEU A 145 -0.23 7.70 1.53
CA LEU A 145 -0.68 8.27 2.81
C LEU A 145 -1.08 9.75 2.64
N LEU A 146 -0.22 10.57 2.02
CA LEU A 146 -0.51 11.99 1.76
C LEU A 146 -1.78 12.21 0.93
N ARG A 147 -2.02 11.35 -0.07
CA ARG A 147 -3.27 11.38 -0.84
C ARG A 147 -4.48 11.02 0.00
N ALA A 148 -4.34 10.07 0.91
CA ALA A 148 -5.44 9.57 1.73
C ALA A 148 -5.82 10.56 2.85
N VAL A 149 -4.83 11.14 3.53
CA VAL A 149 -5.08 12.10 4.61
C VAL A 149 -5.62 13.44 4.11
N GLY A 150 -5.37 13.78 2.85
CA GLY A 150 -5.89 15.00 2.21
C GLY A 150 -5.38 16.30 2.85
N PRO A 151 -6.04 17.43 2.54
CA PRO A 151 -5.54 18.76 2.95
C PRO A 151 -5.66 19.05 4.45
N GLU A 152 -6.51 18.32 5.17
CA GLU A 152 -6.73 18.51 6.62
C GLU A 152 -5.90 17.57 7.48
N GLY A 153 -5.30 16.52 6.90
CA GLY A 153 -4.44 15.58 7.60
C GLY A 153 -2.97 15.90 7.45
N SER A 154 -2.13 15.05 8.04
CA SER A 154 -0.67 15.15 7.94
C SER A 154 0.00 13.78 7.96
N VAL A 155 1.17 13.72 7.36
CA VAL A 155 2.08 12.57 7.45
C VAL A 155 3.40 13.05 7.99
N HIS A 156 3.85 12.47 9.09
CA HIS A 156 5.21 12.63 9.58
C HIS A 156 5.95 11.33 9.30
N SER A 157 7.03 11.42 8.53
CA SER A 157 7.82 10.26 8.13
C SER A 157 9.19 10.30 8.78
N ILE A 158 9.64 9.15 9.28
CA ILE A 158 10.96 8.96 9.89
C ILE A 158 11.77 8.02 9.01
N GLU A 159 12.96 8.43 8.61
CA GLU A 159 13.89 7.62 7.82
C GLU A 159 15.30 7.68 8.44
N ARG A 160 15.96 6.53 8.56
CA ARG A 160 17.33 6.46 9.11
C ARG A 160 18.38 6.93 8.11
N ARG A 161 18.10 6.73 6.84
CA ARG A 161 19.02 6.93 5.73
C ARG A 161 18.70 8.19 4.98
N GLU A 162 19.62 9.14 5.03
CA GLU A 162 19.47 10.42 4.34
C GLU A 162 19.35 10.27 2.82
N ASP A 163 20.10 9.32 2.22
CA ASP A 163 20.05 9.02 0.79
C ASP A 163 18.67 8.51 0.34
N PHE A 164 17.95 7.72 1.17
CA PHE A 164 16.59 7.30 0.89
C PHE A 164 15.60 8.43 1.09
N ALA A 165 15.77 9.23 2.14
CA ALA A 165 14.94 10.40 2.36
C ALA A 165 15.00 11.40 1.19
N GLU A 166 16.18 11.58 0.60
CA GLU A 166 16.36 12.42 -0.60
C GLU A 166 15.60 11.85 -1.80
N VAL A 167 15.74 10.55 -2.10
CA VAL A 167 14.97 9.88 -3.15
C VAL A 167 13.45 10.01 -2.92
N ALA A 168 13.01 9.90 -1.67
CA ALA A 168 11.59 10.07 -1.33
C ALA A 168 11.12 11.50 -1.58
N ARG A 169 11.90 12.53 -1.18
CA ARG A 169 11.57 13.94 -1.46
C ARG A 169 11.36 14.18 -2.94
N GLU A 170 12.30 13.73 -3.77
CA GLU A 170 12.24 13.87 -5.22
C GLU A 170 10.99 13.17 -5.82
N ASN A 171 10.72 11.94 -5.39
CA ASN A 171 9.57 11.20 -5.88
C ASN A 171 8.24 11.81 -5.44
N VAL A 172 8.09 12.16 -4.17
CA VAL A 172 6.89 12.83 -3.66
C VAL A 172 6.71 14.19 -4.33
N GLY A 173 7.79 15.00 -4.40
CA GLY A 173 7.79 16.29 -5.08
C GLY A 173 7.36 16.18 -6.54
N THR A 174 7.94 15.23 -7.28
CA THR A 174 7.59 14.96 -8.69
C THR A 174 6.11 14.55 -8.83
N PHE A 175 5.61 13.71 -7.94
CA PHE A 175 4.21 13.28 -8.01
C PHE A 175 3.22 14.42 -7.79
N PHE A 176 3.50 15.26 -6.81
CA PHE A 176 2.64 16.42 -6.48
C PHE A 176 2.99 17.69 -7.30
N GLY A 177 3.98 17.63 -8.19
CA GLY A 177 4.41 18.76 -9.01
C GLY A 177 4.96 19.93 -8.20
N LEU A 178 5.67 19.62 -7.12
CA LEU A 178 6.30 20.63 -6.26
C LEU A 178 7.59 21.14 -6.91
N GLU A 179 8.03 22.31 -6.50
CA GLU A 179 9.33 22.84 -6.87
C GLU A 179 10.43 22.01 -6.19
N GLU A 180 11.62 21.97 -6.81
CA GLU A 180 12.79 21.27 -6.30
C GLU A 180 13.05 21.67 -4.83
N GLU A 181 13.43 20.71 -4.00
CA GLU A 181 13.68 20.85 -2.55
C GLU A 181 12.44 21.24 -1.70
N THR A 182 11.26 21.38 -2.27
CA THR A 182 10.05 21.71 -1.52
C THR A 182 9.35 20.46 -1.02
N LEU A 183 9.12 20.39 0.30
CA LEU A 183 8.28 19.31 0.87
C LEU A 183 6.79 19.61 0.61
N HIS A 184 6.02 18.53 0.52
CA HIS A 184 4.56 18.65 0.50
C HIS A 184 4.07 19.33 1.79
N PRO A 185 3.14 20.30 1.76
CA PRO A 185 2.76 21.14 2.93
C PRO A 185 2.13 20.32 4.09
N ARG A 186 1.81 19.05 3.88
CA ARG A 186 1.28 18.13 4.89
C ARG A 186 2.25 16.98 5.19
N TRP A 187 3.51 17.14 4.84
CA TRP A 187 4.54 16.14 5.04
C TRP A 187 5.73 16.70 5.79
N ASP A 188 5.97 16.13 6.95
CA ASP A 188 7.20 16.34 7.72
C ASP A 188 8.10 15.11 7.55
N LEU A 189 9.39 15.31 7.35
CA LEU A 189 10.37 14.24 7.19
C LEU A 189 11.55 14.48 8.13
N THR A 190 11.76 13.53 9.03
CA THR A 190 12.85 13.56 10.01
C THR A 190 13.82 12.42 9.77
N ILE A 191 15.13 12.73 9.78
CA ILE A 191 16.19 11.73 9.72
C ILE A 191 16.51 11.27 11.15
N GLY A 192 16.38 9.96 11.39
CA GLY A 192 16.67 9.39 12.71
C GLY A 192 16.07 8.00 12.91
N ASP A 193 16.25 7.49 14.10
CA ASP A 193 15.62 6.26 14.56
C ASP A 193 14.21 6.53 15.09
N PHE A 194 13.29 5.59 14.83
CA PHE A 194 11.89 5.74 15.25
C PHE A 194 11.77 5.92 16.77
N GLN A 195 12.52 5.12 17.54
CA GLN A 195 12.49 5.13 19.00
C GLN A 195 12.96 6.46 19.59
N ASP A 196 13.83 7.19 18.88
CA ASP A 196 14.34 8.48 19.33
C ASP A 196 13.45 9.65 18.90
N VAL A 197 12.89 9.57 17.67
CA VAL A 197 12.13 10.67 17.08
C VAL A 197 10.67 10.63 17.52
N ALA A 198 10.01 9.47 17.51
CA ALA A 198 8.58 9.36 17.79
C ALA A 198 8.17 9.98 19.14
N PRO A 199 8.91 9.78 20.25
CA PRO A 199 8.56 10.39 21.54
C PRO A 199 8.60 11.92 21.52
N THR A 200 9.38 12.54 20.62
CA THR A 200 9.46 14.01 20.53
C THR A 200 8.18 14.64 20.01
N LEU A 201 7.30 13.87 19.37
CA LEU A 201 6.00 14.33 18.89
C LEU A 201 4.98 14.53 20.01
N GLY A 202 5.25 13.95 21.18
CA GLY A 202 4.37 14.00 22.33
C GLY A 202 3.42 12.80 22.42
N THR A 203 2.84 12.62 23.60
CA THR A 203 1.91 11.53 23.89
C THR A 203 0.59 11.72 23.12
N ALA A 204 0.03 10.64 22.57
CA ALA A 204 -1.23 10.66 21.84
C ALA A 204 -1.26 11.69 20.69
N ALA A 205 -0.14 11.85 19.99
CA ALA A 205 0.02 12.85 18.93
C ALA A 205 -0.58 12.42 17.59
N VAL A 206 -0.68 11.11 17.32
CA VAL A 206 -1.05 10.58 16.01
C VAL A 206 -2.20 9.58 16.07
N ASP A 207 -2.93 9.48 14.97
CA ASP A 207 -4.07 8.56 14.81
C ASP A 207 -3.60 7.19 14.32
N ARG A 208 -2.53 7.15 13.53
CA ARG A 208 -2.00 5.96 12.86
C ARG A 208 -0.48 5.91 12.94
N VAL A 209 0.06 4.73 13.21
CA VAL A 209 1.48 4.41 13.04
C VAL A 209 1.61 3.34 11.98
N VAL A 210 2.43 3.59 10.96
CA VAL A 210 2.67 2.67 9.84
C VAL A 210 4.16 2.44 9.69
N LEU A 211 4.59 1.19 9.88
CA LEU A 211 6.00 0.81 9.89
C LEU A 211 6.34 -0.15 8.73
N ASP A 212 7.26 0.27 7.88
CA ASP A 212 7.92 -0.54 6.84
C ASP A 212 9.41 -0.64 7.15
N MET A 213 9.76 -1.49 8.08
CA MET A 213 11.13 -1.59 8.58
C MET A 213 11.52 -3.01 8.99
N LEU A 214 12.81 -3.20 9.20
CA LEU A 214 13.39 -4.51 9.51
C LEU A 214 12.93 -5.06 10.87
N ALA A 215 12.80 -4.21 11.89
CA ALA A 215 12.56 -4.60 13.29
C ALA A 215 11.41 -3.81 13.93
N PRO A 216 10.15 -3.92 13.44
CA PRO A 216 9.04 -3.12 13.96
C PRO A 216 8.66 -3.48 15.41
N TRP A 217 9.02 -4.67 15.91
CA TRP A 217 8.82 -5.05 17.31
C TRP A 217 9.60 -4.18 18.30
N GLU A 218 10.72 -3.59 17.89
CA GLU A 218 11.52 -2.68 18.73
C GLU A 218 10.87 -1.30 18.86
N CYS A 219 9.85 -1.02 18.06
CA CYS A 219 9.17 0.26 18.01
C CYS A 219 7.84 0.27 18.78
N VAL A 220 7.43 -0.85 19.36
CA VAL A 220 6.08 -1.01 19.95
C VAL A 220 5.83 -0.03 21.09
N ASP A 221 6.78 0.13 22.00
CA ASP A 221 6.66 1.03 23.16
C ASP A 221 6.52 2.49 22.70
N ALA A 222 7.43 2.95 21.82
CA ALA A 222 7.38 4.31 21.29
C ALA A 222 6.12 4.56 20.46
N ALA A 223 5.63 3.56 19.73
CA ALA A 223 4.36 3.65 18.99
C ALA A 223 3.16 3.73 19.94
N ALA A 224 3.19 3.00 21.06
CA ALA A 224 2.15 3.05 22.08
C ALA A 224 2.02 4.44 22.70
N ASP A 225 3.14 5.10 22.98
CA ASP A 225 3.18 6.42 23.57
C ASP A 225 2.57 7.50 22.65
N VAL A 226 2.88 7.44 21.36
CA VAL A 226 2.44 8.47 20.41
C VAL A 226 1.04 8.22 19.82
N LEU A 227 0.54 6.99 19.87
CA LEU A 227 -0.81 6.65 19.37
C LEU A 227 -1.90 7.15 20.32
N LEU A 228 -2.92 7.74 19.74
CA LEU A 228 -4.19 7.97 20.43
C LEU A 228 -4.84 6.66 20.89
N SER A 229 -5.60 6.71 21.95
CA SER A 229 -6.51 5.61 22.34
C SER A 229 -7.42 5.26 21.16
N GLY A 230 -7.47 3.98 20.80
CA GLY A 230 -8.17 3.50 19.60
C GLY A 230 -7.39 3.67 18.29
N GLY A 231 -6.22 4.31 18.31
CA GLY A 231 -5.33 4.45 17.16
C GLY A 231 -4.86 3.10 16.63
N VAL A 232 -4.40 3.07 15.39
CA VAL A 232 -3.98 1.83 14.71
C VAL A 232 -2.47 1.79 14.58
N PHE A 233 -1.88 0.73 15.10
CA PHE A 233 -0.54 0.26 14.74
C PHE A 233 -0.64 -0.67 13.54
N LEU A 234 0.11 -0.40 12.50
CA LEU A 234 0.20 -1.24 11.31
C LEU A 234 1.66 -1.42 10.91
N THR A 235 2.03 -2.64 10.53
CA THR A 235 3.36 -2.89 9.94
C THR A 235 3.28 -3.77 8.72
N TYR A 236 4.21 -3.53 7.79
CA TYR A 236 4.50 -4.37 6.65
C TYR A 236 5.86 -5.04 6.88
N VAL A 237 5.91 -6.36 6.79
CA VAL A 237 7.12 -7.16 7.03
C VAL A 237 7.28 -8.24 5.96
N ALA A 238 8.53 -8.58 5.65
CA ALA A 238 8.85 -9.52 4.57
C ALA A 238 8.81 -10.99 5.00
N THR A 239 8.97 -11.30 6.30
CA THR A 239 9.17 -12.67 6.78
C THR A 239 8.20 -13.06 7.90
N VAL A 240 7.91 -14.36 7.99
CA VAL A 240 7.08 -14.94 9.07
C VAL A 240 7.71 -14.68 10.44
N THR A 241 9.03 -14.72 10.54
CA THR A 241 9.73 -14.45 11.81
C THR A 241 9.51 -13.01 12.29
N GLN A 242 9.60 -12.03 11.38
CA GLN A 242 9.29 -10.64 11.70
C GLN A 242 7.83 -10.48 12.14
N LEU A 243 6.92 -11.12 11.40
CA LEU A 243 5.49 -11.13 11.70
C LEU A 243 5.22 -11.66 13.11
N SER A 244 5.78 -12.83 13.45
CA SER A 244 5.62 -13.47 14.75
C SER A 244 6.20 -12.60 15.88
N ARG A 245 7.44 -12.11 15.73
CA ARG A 245 8.08 -11.25 16.74
C ARG A 245 7.27 -9.99 17.03
N THR A 246 6.74 -9.35 15.99
CA THR A 246 5.94 -8.14 16.15
C THR A 246 4.61 -8.45 16.86
N ALA A 247 3.97 -9.57 16.52
CA ALA A 247 2.75 -9.99 17.18
C ALA A 247 2.97 -10.27 18.68
N GLU A 248 4.06 -10.95 19.03
CA GLU A 248 4.39 -11.21 20.44
C GLU A 248 4.74 -9.91 21.18
N ALA A 249 5.53 -9.01 20.60
CA ALA A 249 5.85 -7.73 21.23
C ALA A 249 4.58 -6.89 21.55
N LEU A 250 3.60 -6.88 20.62
CA LEU A 250 2.32 -6.21 20.88
C LEU A 250 1.52 -6.87 22.00
N ARG A 251 1.56 -8.20 22.12
CA ARG A 251 0.93 -8.94 23.22
C ARG A 251 1.64 -8.67 24.54
N ASP A 252 2.95 -8.69 24.56
CA ASP A 252 3.77 -8.49 25.75
C ASP A 252 3.62 -7.07 26.29
N HIS A 253 3.47 -6.06 25.43
CA HIS A 253 3.19 -4.68 25.83
C HIS A 253 1.85 -4.58 26.58
N GLY A 254 0.85 -5.36 26.23
CA GLY A 254 -0.42 -5.47 26.95
C GLY A 254 -1.46 -4.39 26.65
N GLU A 255 -1.12 -3.29 26.00
CA GLU A 255 -2.03 -2.18 25.69
C GLU A 255 -2.39 -2.10 24.19
N PHE A 256 -2.30 -3.22 23.50
CA PHE A 256 -2.78 -3.40 22.13
C PHE A 256 -3.79 -4.54 22.05
N THR A 257 -4.81 -4.38 21.23
CA THR A 257 -5.73 -5.49 20.92
C THR A 257 -4.97 -6.66 20.32
N GLU A 258 -5.57 -7.86 20.33
CA GLU A 258 -5.01 -9.03 19.67
C GLU A 258 -4.62 -8.71 18.23
N PRO A 259 -3.35 -8.91 17.80
CA PRO A 259 -2.90 -8.61 16.48
C PRO A 259 -3.63 -9.44 15.41
N SER A 260 -3.98 -8.80 14.30
CA SER A 260 -4.48 -9.44 13.09
C SER A 260 -3.46 -9.35 11.98
N ALA A 261 -3.20 -10.46 11.29
CA ALA A 261 -2.21 -10.50 10.22
C ALA A 261 -2.75 -11.19 8.97
N TRP A 262 -2.28 -10.74 7.80
CA TRP A 262 -2.65 -11.28 6.49
C TRP A 262 -1.60 -10.94 5.43
N GLU A 263 -1.74 -11.54 4.27
CA GLU A 263 -1.09 -11.16 3.02
C GLU A 263 -2.15 -10.99 1.93
N SER A 264 -1.83 -10.28 0.86
CA SER A 264 -2.75 -10.05 -0.25
C SER A 264 -2.21 -10.57 -1.56
N PHE A 265 -3.12 -11.06 -2.42
CA PHE A 265 -2.81 -11.55 -3.75
C PHE A 265 -3.68 -10.83 -4.78
N VAL A 266 -3.07 -10.36 -5.86
CA VAL A 266 -3.79 -9.82 -7.02
C VAL A 266 -3.41 -10.64 -8.24
N ARG A 267 -4.38 -11.34 -8.80
CA ARG A 267 -4.19 -12.16 -9.99
C ARG A 267 -4.79 -11.48 -11.22
N PRO A 268 -3.96 -11.03 -12.16
CA PRO A 268 -4.43 -10.52 -13.44
C PRO A 268 -5.09 -11.62 -14.29
N TRP A 269 -5.97 -11.20 -15.19
CA TRP A 269 -6.60 -12.08 -16.17
C TRP A 269 -6.29 -11.59 -17.58
N HIS A 270 -5.98 -12.54 -18.46
CA HIS A 270 -5.93 -12.32 -19.89
C HIS A 270 -7.34 -12.26 -20.46
N LEU A 271 -7.63 -11.22 -21.23
CA LEU A 271 -8.93 -10.95 -21.81
C LEU A 271 -8.75 -10.68 -23.31
N GLU A 272 -8.98 -11.68 -24.15
CA GLU A 272 -8.89 -11.54 -25.61
C GLU A 272 -9.98 -12.39 -26.25
N GLY A 273 -11.06 -11.75 -26.73
CA GLY A 273 -12.21 -12.42 -27.31
C GLY A 273 -12.79 -13.47 -26.35
N LEU A 274 -12.81 -14.73 -26.79
CA LEU A 274 -13.26 -15.87 -25.96
C LEU A 274 -12.12 -16.46 -25.09
N ALA A 275 -10.89 -16.02 -25.26
CA ALA A 275 -9.75 -16.49 -24.48
C ALA A 275 -9.65 -15.71 -23.15
N VAL A 276 -10.52 -16.04 -22.21
CA VAL A 276 -10.57 -15.47 -20.86
C VAL A 276 -9.95 -16.46 -19.88
N ARG A 277 -8.80 -16.11 -19.33
CA ARG A 277 -8.06 -17.00 -18.43
C ARG A 277 -7.18 -16.21 -17.47
N PRO A 278 -6.81 -16.78 -16.29
CA PRO A 278 -5.84 -16.14 -15.42
C PRO A 278 -4.50 -15.98 -16.14
N GLU A 279 -3.81 -14.87 -15.87
CA GLU A 279 -2.40 -14.71 -16.27
C GLU A 279 -1.51 -15.74 -15.56
N HIS A 280 -0.48 -16.23 -16.27
CA HIS A 280 0.48 -17.18 -15.70
C HIS A 280 1.41 -16.51 -14.68
N ARG A 281 1.68 -15.22 -14.85
CA ARG A 281 2.55 -14.44 -13.97
C ARG A 281 1.71 -13.59 -13.05
N MET A 282 2.00 -13.65 -11.75
CA MET A 282 1.43 -12.76 -10.74
C MET A 282 2.48 -12.50 -9.66
N ASN A 283 2.39 -11.33 -9.04
CA ASN A 283 3.11 -11.07 -7.80
C ASN A 283 2.28 -11.70 -6.66
N ALA A 284 2.68 -12.91 -6.25
CA ALA A 284 1.98 -13.64 -5.20
C ALA A 284 2.33 -13.06 -3.83
N HIS A 285 3.37 -13.58 -3.20
CA HIS A 285 3.86 -13.07 -1.94
C HIS A 285 4.77 -11.86 -2.15
N THR A 286 4.53 -10.80 -1.40
CA THR A 286 5.38 -9.59 -1.36
C THR A 286 5.76 -9.21 0.06
N GLY A 287 4.90 -9.50 1.03
CA GLY A 287 5.09 -9.28 2.44
C GLY A 287 3.80 -9.55 3.21
N PHE A 288 3.90 -9.47 4.52
CA PHE A 288 2.80 -9.62 5.45
C PHE A 288 2.42 -8.28 6.04
N LEU A 289 1.14 -8.10 6.28
CA LEU A 289 0.57 -6.97 7.00
C LEU A 289 0.11 -7.44 8.37
N LEU A 290 0.32 -6.61 9.38
CA LEU A 290 -0.17 -6.84 10.73
C LEU A 290 -0.75 -5.54 11.26
N THR A 291 -1.91 -5.62 11.92
CA THR A 291 -2.53 -4.49 12.64
C THR A 291 -2.89 -4.88 14.06
N ALA A 292 -2.81 -3.88 14.95
CA ALA A 292 -3.42 -3.90 16.27
C ALA A 292 -3.92 -2.49 16.61
N ARG A 293 -4.87 -2.39 17.54
CA ARG A 293 -5.38 -1.09 17.99
C ARG A 293 -4.88 -0.79 19.41
N ARG A 294 -4.48 0.45 19.62
CA ARG A 294 -4.11 0.96 20.93
C ARG A 294 -5.34 0.96 21.85
N THR A 295 -5.24 0.37 23.02
CA THR A 295 -6.28 0.50 24.06
C THR A 295 -6.23 1.89 24.71
N ALA A 296 -7.15 2.19 25.60
CA ALA A 296 -7.04 3.40 26.41
C ALA A 296 -5.79 3.32 27.30
N HIS A 297 -5.13 4.45 27.53
CA HIS A 297 -3.93 4.51 28.37
C HIS A 297 -4.16 3.82 29.74
N GLY A 298 -3.22 2.97 30.12
CA GLY A 298 -3.29 2.20 31.35
C GLY A 298 -4.37 1.11 31.37
N THR A 299 -4.97 0.80 30.22
CA THR A 299 -5.97 -0.26 30.09
C THR A 299 -5.36 -1.46 29.40
N GLU A 300 -5.22 -2.55 30.13
CA GLU A 300 -4.78 -3.82 29.58
C GLU A 300 -5.79 -4.35 28.54
N ALA A 301 -5.29 -4.82 27.42
CA ALA A 301 -6.12 -5.39 26.37
C ALA A 301 -6.71 -6.73 26.79
N LEU A 302 -7.94 -6.99 26.33
CA LEU A 302 -8.56 -8.30 26.51
C LEU A 302 -7.79 -9.33 25.67
N ARG A 303 -7.20 -10.30 26.32
CA ARG A 303 -6.51 -11.42 25.64
C ARG A 303 -7.53 -12.40 25.08
N ARG A 304 -7.28 -12.85 23.87
CA ARG A 304 -8.09 -13.90 23.25
C ARG A 304 -7.89 -15.20 24.00
N VAL A 305 -8.96 -15.76 24.55
CA VAL A 305 -8.93 -17.12 25.11
C VAL A 305 -8.82 -18.11 23.94
N THR A 306 -7.63 -18.61 23.70
CA THR A 306 -7.40 -19.68 22.72
C THR A 306 -7.61 -21.04 23.38
N ARG A 307 -8.45 -21.88 22.79
CA ARG A 307 -8.46 -23.29 23.19
C ARG A 307 -7.16 -23.92 22.69
N PRO A 308 -6.40 -24.62 23.54
CA PRO A 308 -5.23 -25.37 23.11
C PRO A 308 -5.57 -26.23 21.90
N ALA A 309 -4.69 -26.28 20.91
CA ALA A 309 -4.88 -27.18 19.77
C ALA A 309 -4.95 -28.63 20.30
N PRO A 310 -5.80 -29.51 19.75
CA PRO A 310 -5.80 -30.91 20.13
C PRO A 310 -4.38 -31.50 19.99
N GLY A 311 -3.78 -31.90 21.09
CA GLY A 311 -2.39 -32.38 21.17
C GLY A 311 -1.35 -31.32 21.51
N SER A 312 -1.73 -30.05 21.77
CA SER A 312 -0.86 -29.13 22.52
C SER A 312 -0.67 -29.63 23.94
N ARG A 313 0.52 -29.47 24.47
CA ARG A 313 0.79 -29.76 25.89
C ARG A 313 -0.07 -28.86 26.74
N ASP A 314 -0.61 -29.40 27.84
CA ASP A 314 -1.31 -28.60 28.83
C ASP A 314 -0.36 -27.59 29.48
N GLU A 315 -0.85 -26.43 29.93
CA GLU A 315 -0.02 -25.41 30.57
C GLU A 315 0.80 -25.94 31.76
N GLU A 316 0.29 -26.97 32.45
CA GLU A 316 1.01 -27.67 33.52
C GLU A 316 2.24 -28.44 33.00
N GLU A 317 2.21 -28.99 31.77
CA GLU A 317 3.37 -29.62 31.15
C GLU A 317 4.42 -28.61 30.66
N LEU A 318 3.98 -27.41 30.23
CA LEU A 318 4.87 -26.32 29.83
C LEU A 318 5.63 -25.71 31.01
N ASN A 319 5.01 -25.69 32.19
CA ASN A 319 5.59 -25.14 33.42
C ASN A 319 6.33 -26.21 34.28
N HIS A 320 6.50 -27.44 33.78
CA HIS A 320 7.24 -28.45 34.50
C HIS A 320 8.73 -28.10 34.62
N PRO A 321 9.37 -28.22 35.79
CA PRO A 321 10.78 -27.86 36.00
C PRO A 321 11.78 -28.49 35.04
N ASP A 322 11.42 -29.66 34.46
CA ASP A 322 12.25 -30.38 33.48
C ASP A 322 12.15 -29.80 32.07
N ASN A 323 11.33 -28.74 31.84
CA ASN A 323 11.17 -28.04 30.57
C ASN A 323 11.93 -26.70 30.53
N GLU A 324 13.02 -26.56 31.27
CA GLU A 324 13.86 -25.33 31.35
C GLU A 324 14.40 -24.83 29.99
N GLY A 325 14.08 -25.46 28.86
CA GLY A 325 14.48 -25.06 27.51
C GLY A 325 13.42 -24.28 26.70
N PHE A 326 12.17 -24.11 27.19
CA PHE A 326 11.07 -23.48 26.46
C PHE A 326 10.65 -22.08 26.93
N GLY A 327 11.38 -21.55 27.90
CA GLY A 327 11.21 -20.18 28.37
C GLY A 327 11.90 -19.17 27.47
N GLY A 328 11.16 -18.53 26.58
CA GLY A 328 11.34 -17.18 26.06
C GLY A 328 12.73 -16.63 25.78
N GLY A 329 13.60 -17.37 25.14
CA GLY A 329 14.85 -16.83 24.57
C GLY A 329 14.90 -17.11 23.07
N ALA A 330 15.41 -16.18 22.28
CA ALA A 330 15.64 -16.32 20.84
C ALA A 330 16.64 -17.45 20.53
N GLY A 331 16.30 -18.71 20.89
CA GLY A 331 17.02 -19.92 20.53
C GLY A 331 16.60 -20.37 19.15
N GLU A 332 17.56 -20.86 18.38
CA GLU A 332 17.27 -21.52 17.11
C GLU A 332 16.33 -22.72 17.35
N TRP A 333 15.23 -22.75 16.60
CA TRP A 333 14.28 -23.86 16.61
C TRP A 333 15.00 -25.13 16.16
N THR A 334 15.05 -26.15 17.02
CA THR A 334 15.57 -27.45 16.65
C THR A 334 14.47 -28.33 16.05
N ALA A 335 14.86 -29.42 15.35
CA ALA A 335 13.88 -30.35 14.81
C ALA A 335 13.01 -31.02 15.91
N GLN A 336 13.47 -31.02 17.18
CA GLN A 336 12.72 -31.51 18.34
C GLN A 336 11.66 -30.47 18.81
N ASP A 337 11.87 -29.19 18.56
CA ASP A 337 10.91 -28.12 18.91
C ASP A 337 9.69 -28.09 17.97
N VAL A 338 9.80 -28.73 16.80
CA VAL A 338 8.70 -28.90 15.82
C VAL A 338 7.87 -30.15 16.14
N GLY A 339 7.81 -30.57 17.38
CA GLY A 339 7.20 -31.76 17.94
C GLY A 339 6.27 -32.58 17.03
N GLU A 340 6.37 -33.90 17.07
CA GLU A 340 5.41 -34.77 16.40
C GLU A 340 3.99 -34.39 16.82
N ARG A 341 3.19 -33.94 15.86
CA ARG A 341 1.77 -33.64 16.10
C ARG A 341 1.07 -34.90 16.55
N GLY A 342 0.91 -35.07 17.85
CA GLY A 342 0.16 -36.18 18.41
C GLY A 342 -1.27 -36.18 17.84
N VAL A 343 -1.62 -37.22 17.10
CA VAL A 343 -2.98 -37.39 16.61
C VAL A 343 -3.81 -37.93 17.78
N ALA A 344 -4.88 -37.24 18.15
CA ALA A 344 -5.76 -37.68 19.21
C ALA A 344 -6.11 -39.16 19.08
N PRO A 345 -5.93 -40.01 20.11
CA PRO A 345 -6.10 -41.46 20.02
C PRO A 345 -7.44 -41.90 19.43
N ARG A 346 -8.51 -41.12 19.66
CA ARG A 346 -9.83 -41.38 19.07
C ARG A 346 -9.83 -41.21 17.52
N LYS A 347 -9.10 -40.22 17.01
CA LYS A 347 -8.99 -39.94 15.56
C LYS A 347 -8.17 -41.03 14.87
N LEU A 348 -7.11 -41.49 15.51
CA LEU A 348 -6.29 -42.61 15.03
C LEU A 348 -7.06 -43.93 15.02
N LYS A 349 -7.78 -44.25 16.11
CA LYS A 349 -8.66 -45.43 16.20
C LYS A 349 -9.75 -45.42 15.14
N ARG A 350 -10.34 -44.25 14.86
CA ARG A 350 -11.35 -44.12 13.79
C ARG A 350 -10.73 -44.36 12.41
N ALA A 351 -9.59 -43.70 12.11
CA ALA A 351 -8.89 -43.90 10.85
C ALA A 351 -8.49 -45.37 10.62
N LEU A 352 -7.93 -46.03 11.63
CA LEU A 352 -7.58 -47.43 11.57
C LEU A 352 -8.78 -48.35 11.35
N ARG A 353 -9.93 -48.06 11.98
CA ARG A 353 -11.17 -48.79 11.75
C ARG A 353 -11.67 -48.62 10.34
N ASP A 354 -11.67 -47.37 9.81
CA ASP A 354 -12.16 -47.05 8.46
C ASP A 354 -11.27 -47.74 7.39
N ILE A 355 -9.95 -47.73 7.58
CA ILE A 355 -9.00 -48.48 6.73
C ILE A 355 -9.30 -50.00 6.75
N ARG A 356 -9.48 -50.59 7.95
CA ARG A 356 -9.80 -52.04 8.08
C ARG A 356 -11.15 -52.41 7.48
N GLN A 357 -12.07 -51.49 7.34
CA GLN A 357 -13.38 -51.71 6.75
C GLN A 357 -13.46 -51.37 5.26
N GLY A 358 -12.32 -51.03 4.62
CA GLY A 358 -12.25 -50.70 3.20
C GLY A 358 -13.14 -49.51 2.79
N ARG A 359 -13.37 -48.55 3.72
CA ARG A 359 -14.15 -47.35 3.43
C ARG A 359 -13.20 -46.24 2.99
N ASP A 360 -13.05 -46.09 1.70
CA ASP A 360 -12.48 -44.89 1.11
C ASP A 360 -13.44 -43.72 1.30
N ARG A 361 -12.88 -42.54 1.59
CA ARG A 361 -13.63 -41.27 1.62
C ARG A 361 -13.43 -40.51 0.33
#